data_c9a4acc527c592c4a9fdc705c56b7822
#
_entry.id   c9a4acc527c592c4a9fdc705c56b7822
#
_cell.length_a   1.000
_cell.length_b   1.000
_cell.length_c   1.000
_cell.angle_alpha   90.00
_cell.angle_beta   90.00
_cell.angle_gamma   90.00
#
_symmetry.space_group_name_H-M   'P 1'
#
loop_
_entity.id
_entity.type
_entity.pdbx_description
1 polymer ?
#
loop_
_entity_poly.entity_id
_entity_poly.type
_entity_poly.pdbx_seq_one_letter_code
_entity_poly.pdbx_strand_id
1 'polypeptide(L)'
;MQTYKYDAFISYRHTEPDKAIAEKLHRMLETYKVPKAVIKMGSQKKVGRVFRDREELPTSSNLADSIQEVLENSEHLIVICSPRTPHSQWVCKEIETFSELHGHDRILALLIEGEPEESFPDQLRLVKKKTVREDGTVTEEIQEIEPLAADIRAQNLGGTKKKLKTEKG
;
A
#
# COMPACT_ATOMS: atom_id res chain seq x y z
N MET A 1 -1.57 -22.39 -7.32
CA MET A 1 -1.24 -21.45 -6.25
C MET A 1 -0.24 -20.43 -6.77
N GLN A 2 -0.62 -19.16 -6.79
CA GLN A 2 0.26 -18.13 -7.30
C GLN A 2 1.30 -17.76 -6.24
N THR A 3 2.59 -17.87 -6.60
CA THR A 3 3.68 -17.46 -5.73
C THR A 3 4.16 -16.08 -6.15
N TYR A 4 4.31 -15.18 -5.17
CA TYR A 4 4.77 -13.83 -5.40
C TYR A 4 6.25 -13.70 -5.03
N LYS A 5 6.99 -12.96 -5.85
CA LYS A 5 8.41 -12.69 -5.59
C LYS A 5 8.60 -11.76 -4.40
N TYR A 6 7.64 -10.84 -4.20
CA TYR A 6 7.67 -9.89 -3.09
C TYR A 6 6.39 -10.00 -2.28
N ASP A 7 6.50 -9.90 -0.97
CA ASP A 7 5.33 -9.87 -0.08
C ASP A 7 4.63 -8.51 -0.14
N ALA A 8 5.39 -7.45 -0.35
CA ALA A 8 4.84 -6.10 -0.45
C ALA A 8 5.69 -5.21 -1.34
N PHE A 9 5.02 -4.24 -1.95
CA PHE A 9 5.62 -3.13 -2.69
C PHE A 9 5.29 -1.85 -1.95
N ILE A 10 6.30 -1.04 -1.61
CA ILE A 10 6.09 0.24 -0.93
C ILE A 10 6.09 1.36 -1.97
N SER A 11 4.93 1.99 -2.15
CA SER A 11 4.74 3.14 -3.02
C SER A 11 4.81 4.42 -2.21
N TYR A 12 5.66 5.35 -2.60
CA TYR A 12 5.88 6.59 -1.84
C TYR A 12 6.44 7.69 -2.74
N ARG A 13 6.25 8.92 -2.31
CA ARG A 13 6.90 10.07 -2.97
C ARG A 13 8.39 10.06 -2.60
N HIS A 14 9.25 10.30 -3.60
CA HIS A 14 10.70 10.25 -3.41
C HIS A 14 11.27 11.55 -2.83
N THR A 15 10.54 12.15 -1.92
CA THR A 15 10.92 13.36 -1.17
C THR A 15 10.68 13.13 0.32
N GLU A 16 11.37 13.91 1.15
CA GLU A 16 11.17 13.82 2.59
C GLU A 16 9.83 14.44 3.00
N PRO A 17 9.13 13.94 4.02
CA PRO A 17 9.55 12.86 4.94
C PRO A 17 9.19 11.45 4.44
N ASP A 18 8.53 11.32 3.32
CA ASP A 18 8.04 10.04 2.79
C ASP A 18 9.17 9.03 2.59
N LYS A 19 10.30 9.51 2.05
CA LYS A 19 11.46 8.66 1.78
C LYS A 19 12.01 8.01 3.05
N ALA A 20 12.21 8.78 4.10
CA ALA A 20 12.73 8.28 5.38
C ALA A 20 11.78 7.26 6.00
N ILE A 21 10.47 7.51 5.92
CA ILE A 21 9.45 6.60 6.45
C ILE A 21 9.42 5.30 5.65
N ALA A 22 9.53 5.38 4.32
CA ALA A 22 9.58 4.21 3.45
C ALA A 22 10.80 3.33 3.76
N GLU A 23 11.95 3.93 3.96
CA GLU A 23 13.18 3.21 4.32
C GLU A 23 13.05 2.49 5.67
N LYS A 24 12.50 3.18 6.65
CA LYS A 24 12.27 2.61 7.97
C LYS A 24 11.26 1.47 7.92
N LEU A 25 10.16 1.67 7.22
CA LEU A 25 9.14 0.64 7.04
C LEU A 25 9.71 -0.60 6.35
N HIS A 26 10.50 -0.41 5.30
CA HIS A 26 11.14 -1.51 4.57
C HIS A 26 11.98 -2.38 5.51
N ARG A 27 12.85 -1.74 6.31
CA ARG A 27 13.70 -2.46 7.27
C ARG A 27 12.87 -3.17 8.33
N MET A 28 11.85 -2.52 8.86
CA MET A 28 10.97 -3.10 9.88
C MET A 28 10.23 -4.33 9.36
N LEU A 29 9.73 -4.29 8.14
CA LEU A 29 9.01 -5.41 7.54
C LEU A 29 9.93 -6.59 7.27
N GLU A 30 11.11 -6.36 6.72
CA GLU A 30 12.05 -7.44 6.39
C GLU A 30 12.66 -8.11 7.63
N THR A 31 12.69 -7.40 8.77
CA THR A 31 13.20 -7.94 10.03
C THR A 31 12.09 -8.39 10.98
N TYR A 32 10.82 -8.21 10.60
CA TYR A 32 9.69 -8.58 11.43
C TYR A 32 9.60 -10.09 11.60
N LYS A 33 9.49 -10.54 12.84
CA LYS A 33 9.27 -11.95 13.16
C LYS A 33 7.80 -12.19 13.45
N VAL A 34 7.22 -13.11 12.69
CA VAL A 34 5.81 -13.47 12.85
C VAL A 34 5.63 -14.18 14.21
N PRO A 35 4.60 -13.82 15.01
CA PRO A 35 4.34 -14.48 16.29
C PRO A 35 4.14 -15.99 16.12
N LYS A 36 4.63 -16.77 17.09
CA LYS A 36 4.56 -18.23 17.07
C LYS A 36 3.13 -18.76 16.90
N ALA A 37 2.16 -18.11 17.50
CA ALA A 37 0.75 -18.51 17.39
C ALA A 37 0.27 -18.46 15.94
N VAL A 38 0.69 -17.45 15.18
CA VAL A 38 0.33 -17.28 13.77
C VAL A 38 1.05 -18.30 12.90
N ILE A 39 2.30 -18.63 13.22
CA ILE A 39 3.07 -19.66 12.51
C ILE A 39 2.38 -21.02 12.64
N LYS A 40 1.86 -21.36 13.83
CA LYS A 40 1.09 -22.58 14.07
C LYS A 40 -0.18 -22.67 13.24
N MET A 41 -0.71 -21.53 12.79
CA MET A 41 -1.85 -21.45 11.89
C MET A 41 -1.48 -21.59 10.41
N GLY A 42 -0.22 -21.86 10.10
CA GLY A 42 0.26 -22.08 8.74
C GLY A 42 0.90 -20.89 8.06
N SER A 43 1.09 -19.80 8.78
CA SER A 43 1.74 -18.60 8.21
C SER A 43 3.26 -18.74 8.20
N GLN A 44 3.90 -17.94 7.36
CA GLN A 44 5.36 -17.91 7.25
C GLN A 44 6.01 -17.38 8.52
N LYS A 45 7.24 -17.83 8.77
CA LYS A 45 8.03 -17.48 9.95
C LYS A 45 8.42 -16.00 10.01
N LYS A 46 8.52 -15.34 8.86
CA LYS A 46 8.83 -13.91 8.75
C LYS A 46 8.26 -13.38 7.44
N VAL A 47 8.11 -12.06 7.38
CA VAL A 47 7.74 -11.39 6.14
C VAL A 47 8.85 -11.66 5.12
N GLY A 48 8.47 -11.99 3.90
CA GLY A 48 9.41 -12.21 2.83
C GLY A 48 10.01 -10.91 2.30
N ARG A 49 10.46 -10.96 1.06
CA ARG A 49 11.10 -9.80 0.46
C ARG A 49 10.12 -8.65 0.20
N VAL A 50 10.52 -7.44 0.59
CA VAL A 50 9.75 -6.21 0.35
C VAL A 50 10.49 -5.38 -0.70
N PHE A 51 9.75 -4.86 -1.67
CA PHE A 51 10.31 -4.00 -2.71
C PHE A 51 10.00 -2.53 -2.40
N ARG A 52 11.01 -1.68 -2.51
CA ARG A 52 10.86 -0.23 -2.41
C ARG A 52 11.11 0.39 -3.77
N ASP A 53 10.16 1.23 -4.20
CA ASP A 53 10.19 1.84 -5.51
C ASP A 53 11.50 2.61 -5.80
N ARG A 54 11.98 2.51 -7.03
CA ARG A 54 13.12 3.22 -7.64
C ARG A 54 14.54 2.89 -7.12
N GLU A 55 14.70 2.50 -5.88
CA GLU A 55 16.04 2.29 -5.34
C GLU A 55 16.64 0.93 -5.72
N GLU A 56 15.80 -0.03 -6.00
CA GLU A 56 16.23 -1.39 -6.33
C GLU A 56 16.19 -1.69 -7.82
N LEU A 57 15.59 -0.80 -8.63
CA LEU A 57 15.48 -0.98 -10.07
C LEU A 57 16.73 -0.43 -10.77
N PRO A 58 17.29 -1.19 -11.73
CA PRO A 58 18.36 -0.66 -12.56
C PRO A 58 17.84 0.49 -13.43
N THR A 59 18.70 1.46 -13.70
CA THR A 59 18.39 2.55 -14.62
C THR A 59 18.19 1.96 -16.02
N SER A 60 16.93 1.80 -16.43
CA SER A 60 16.62 1.26 -17.76
C SER A 60 15.70 2.21 -18.51
N SER A 61 15.76 2.15 -19.84
CA SER A 61 14.89 2.94 -20.72
C SER A 61 13.42 2.52 -20.61
N ASN A 62 13.13 1.35 -20.04
CA ASN A 62 11.78 0.80 -19.90
C ASN A 62 11.34 0.73 -18.45
N LEU A 63 11.48 1.87 -17.75
CA LEU A 63 11.13 1.96 -16.33
C LEU A 63 9.67 1.56 -16.05
N ALA A 64 8.75 1.96 -16.93
CA ALA A 64 7.33 1.65 -16.78
C ALA A 64 7.06 0.15 -16.81
N ASP A 65 7.67 -0.57 -17.74
CA ASP A 65 7.51 -2.02 -17.88
C ASP A 65 8.12 -2.75 -16.68
N SER A 66 9.27 -2.26 -16.19
CA SER A 66 9.94 -2.83 -15.02
C SER A 66 9.09 -2.68 -13.76
N ILE A 67 8.44 -1.53 -13.58
CA ILE A 67 7.54 -1.28 -12.45
C ILE A 67 6.31 -2.19 -12.54
N GLN A 68 5.72 -2.33 -13.72
CA GLN A 68 4.57 -3.22 -13.90
C GLN A 68 4.90 -4.67 -13.52
N GLU A 69 6.07 -5.15 -13.96
CA GLU A 69 6.53 -6.50 -13.62
C GLU A 69 6.68 -6.69 -12.12
N VAL A 70 7.27 -5.72 -11.42
CA VAL A 70 7.42 -5.79 -9.97
C VAL A 70 6.05 -5.76 -9.28
N LEU A 71 5.12 -4.93 -9.74
CA LEU A 71 3.77 -4.86 -9.18
C LEU A 71 3.02 -6.19 -9.38
N GLU A 72 3.17 -6.82 -10.55
CA GLU A 72 2.61 -8.15 -10.81
C GLU A 72 3.13 -9.19 -9.83
N ASN A 73 4.40 -9.10 -9.46
CA ASN A 73 5.07 -10.05 -8.59
C ASN A 73 4.99 -9.68 -7.10
N SER A 74 4.19 -8.67 -6.76
CA SER A 74 3.98 -8.22 -5.39
C SER A 74 2.60 -8.65 -4.89
N GLU A 75 2.54 -9.26 -3.73
CA GLU A 75 1.28 -9.71 -3.16
C GLU A 75 0.45 -8.54 -2.62
N HIS A 76 1.11 -7.56 -2.00
CA HIS A 76 0.45 -6.40 -1.41
C HIS A 76 1.10 -5.10 -1.87
N LEU A 77 0.31 -4.02 -1.86
CA LEU A 77 0.80 -2.67 -2.08
C LEU A 77 0.60 -1.87 -0.79
N ILE A 78 1.67 -1.23 -0.33
CA ILE A 78 1.61 -0.30 0.81
C ILE A 78 1.87 1.09 0.26
N VAL A 79 0.93 2.02 0.47
CA VAL A 79 1.02 3.38 -0.02
C VAL A 79 1.22 4.34 1.15
N ILE A 80 2.29 5.12 1.12
CA ILE A 80 2.53 6.15 2.12
C ILE A 80 1.75 7.40 1.73
N CYS A 81 0.82 7.82 2.58
CA CYS A 81 -0.15 8.88 2.28
C CYS A 81 0.03 10.11 3.15
N SER A 82 0.01 11.27 2.51
CA SER A 82 -0.01 12.60 3.10
C SER A 82 -0.79 13.51 2.14
N PRO A 83 -1.08 14.77 2.51
CA PRO A 83 -1.77 15.67 1.58
C PRO A 83 -1.04 15.91 0.26
N ARG A 84 0.24 15.58 0.19
CA ARG A 84 1.03 15.69 -1.03
C ARG A 84 0.88 14.50 -1.97
N THR A 85 0.46 13.35 -1.43
CA THR A 85 0.37 12.08 -2.19
C THR A 85 -0.60 12.14 -3.38
N PRO A 86 -1.81 12.73 -3.27
CA PRO A 86 -2.72 12.82 -4.42
C PRO A 86 -2.14 13.61 -5.60
N HIS A 87 -1.15 14.46 -5.37
CA HIS A 87 -0.49 15.24 -6.41
C HIS A 87 0.69 14.50 -7.04
N SER A 88 1.04 13.34 -6.55
CA SER A 88 2.11 12.52 -7.12
C SER A 88 1.55 11.63 -8.22
N GLN A 89 1.81 12.00 -9.46
CA GLN A 89 1.38 11.20 -10.62
C GLN A 89 1.96 9.79 -10.57
N TRP A 90 3.19 9.67 -10.08
CA TRP A 90 3.88 8.39 -9.99
C TRP A 90 3.19 7.44 -9.02
N VAL A 91 2.91 7.89 -7.79
CA VAL A 91 2.23 7.08 -6.78
C VAL A 91 0.82 6.71 -7.26
N CYS A 92 0.08 7.67 -7.81
CA CYS A 92 -1.27 7.41 -8.33
C CYS A 92 -1.25 6.36 -9.44
N LYS A 93 -0.25 6.40 -10.31
CA LYS A 93 -0.09 5.41 -11.40
C LYS A 93 0.22 4.02 -10.85
N GLU A 94 1.03 3.92 -9.82
CA GLU A 94 1.34 2.65 -9.17
C GLU A 94 0.10 2.03 -8.52
N ILE A 95 -0.72 2.84 -7.84
CA ILE A 95 -1.98 2.39 -7.25
C ILE A 95 -2.93 1.87 -8.33
N GLU A 96 -3.11 2.65 -9.38
CA GLU A 96 -3.97 2.28 -10.50
C GLU A 96 -3.54 0.96 -11.14
N THR A 97 -2.26 0.83 -11.43
CA THR A 97 -1.70 -0.38 -12.06
C THR A 97 -1.89 -1.60 -11.14
N PHE A 98 -1.55 -1.46 -9.85
CA PHE A 98 -1.71 -2.56 -8.91
C PHE A 98 -3.17 -2.97 -8.76
N SER A 99 -4.09 -2.00 -8.67
CA SER A 99 -5.52 -2.32 -8.52
C SER A 99 -6.08 -3.04 -9.75
N GLU A 100 -5.61 -2.70 -10.94
CA GLU A 100 -6.01 -3.40 -12.15
C GLU A 100 -5.49 -4.84 -12.19
N LEU A 101 -4.28 -5.07 -11.66
CA LEU A 101 -3.65 -6.39 -11.64
C LEU A 101 -4.23 -7.30 -10.54
N HIS A 102 -4.46 -6.77 -9.35
CA HIS A 102 -4.75 -7.57 -8.16
C HIS A 102 -6.01 -7.16 -7.41
N GLY A 103 -6.66 -6.06 -7.78
CA GLY A 103 -7.81 -5.53 -7.05
C GLY A 103 -7.38 -4.65 -5.88
N HIS A 104 -8.37 -4.13 -5.14
CA HIS A 104 -8.17 -3.19 -4.04
C HIS A 104 -7.96 -3.84 -2.68
N ASP A 105 -8.29 -5.12 -2.54
CA ASP A 105 -8.26 -5.83 -1.26
C ASP A 105 -6.85 -6.00 -0.69
N ARG A 106 -5.84 -5.84 -1.52
CA ARG A 106 -4.43 -6.03 -1.15
C ARG A 106 -3.65 -4.72 -1.07
N ILE A 107 -4.36 -3.60 -1.00
CA ILE A 107 -3.75 -2.27 -0.88
C ILE A 107 -3.95 -1.77 0.54
N LEU A 108 -2.85 -1.39 1.20
CA LEU A 108 -2.86 -0.78 2.52
C LEU A 108 -2.39 0.66 2.40
N ALA A 109 -3.21 1.60 2.83
CA ALA A 109 -2.83 3.00 2.91
C ALA A 109 -2.24 3.30 4.30
N LEU A 110 -1.10 3.95 4.32
CA LEU A 110 -0.40 4.31 5.55
C LEU A 110 -0.42 5.82 5.70
N LEU A 111 -1.29 6.33 6.59
CA LEU A 111 -1.46 7.77 6.77
C LEU A 111 -0.40 8.31 7.72
N ILE A 112 0.48 9.14 7.19
CA ILE A 112 1.59 9.72 7.95
C ILE A 112 1.35 11.17 8.35
N GLU A 113 0.47 11.88 7.63
CA GLU A 113 0.22 13.30 7.84
C GLU A 113 -1.11 13.68 7.19
N GLY A 114 -1.78 14.71 7.73
CA GLY A 114 -3.02 15.23 7.18
C GLY A 114 -4.24 14.37 7.50
N GLU A 115 -5.37 14.72 6.90
CA GLU A 115 -6.61 13.98 7.07
C GLU A 115 -6.83 13.02 5.90
N PRO A 116 -7.59 11.92 6.09
CA PRO A 116 -7.82 10.95 5.02
C PRO A 116 -8.37 11.57 3.73
N GLU A 117 -9.32 12.49 3.83
CA GLU A 117 -9.98 13.11 2.69
C GLU A 117 -9.02 13.86 1.77
N GLU A 118 -7.97 14.44 2.33
CA GLU A 118 -6.98 15.21 1.56
C GLU A 118 -5.73 14.41 1.22
N SER A 119 -5.53 13.25 1.88
CA SER A 119 -4.29 12.48 1.78
C SER A 119 -4.41 11.22 0.92
N PHE A 120 -5.61 10.67 0.77
CA PHE A 120 -5.82 9.47 -0.03
C PHE A 120 -6.14 9.85 -1.47
N PRO A 121 -5.30 9.40 -2.44
CA PRO A 121 -5.62 9.60 -3.86
C PRO A 121 -6.95 8.96 -4.24
N ASP A 122 -7.59 9.49 -5.28
CA ASP A 122 -8.84 8.94 -5.80
C ASP A 122 -8.70 7.46 -6.18
N GLN A 123 -7.54 7.05 -6.64
CA GLN A 123 -7.25 5.66 -6.99
C GLN A 123 -7.41 4.69 -5.81
N LEU A 124 -7.26 5.18 -4.58
CA LEU A 124 -7.51 4.38 -3.37
C LEU A 124 -8.98 4.34 -2.98
N ARG A 125 -9.74 5.39 -3.30
CA ARG A 125 -11.11 5.57 -2.84
C ARG A 125 -12.16 5.19 -3.86
N LEU A 126 -11.82 5.17 -5.14
CA LEU A 126 -12.76 4.94 -6.24
C LEU A 126 -12.41 3.66 -6.98
N VAL A 127 -13.40 2.80 -7.13
CA VAL A 127 -13.27 1.55 -7.88
C VAL A 127 -14.20 1.62 -9.08
N LYS A 128 -13.67 1.26 -10.24
CA LYS A 128 -14.47 1.11 -11.45
C LYS A 128 -15.07 -0.30 -11.48
N LYS A 129 -16.38 -0.37 -11.44
CA LYS A 129 -17.10 -1.65 -11.50
C LYS A 129 -17.76 -1.79 -12.86
N LYS A 130 -17.38 -2.83 -13.59
CA LYS A 130 -17.99 -3.15 -14.88
C LYS A 130 -19.12 -4.14 -14.67
N THR A 131 -20.31 -3.78 -15.14
CA THR A 131 -21.47 -4.67 -15.13
C THR A 131 -21.84 -5.00 -16.57
N VAL A 132 -21.90 -6.28 -16.87
CA VAL A 132 -22.36 -6.77 -18.19
C VAL A 132 -23.86 -7.03 -18.08
N ARG A 133 -24.65 -6.32 -18.90
CA ARG A 133 -26.09 -6.55 -18.95
C ARG A 133 -26.41 -7.77 -19.82
N GLU A 134 -27.65 -8.28 -19.69
CA GLU A 134 -28.12 -9.44 -20.45
C GLU A 134 -28.02 -9.25 -21.96
N ASP A 135 -28.13 -8.01 -22.43
CA ASP A 135 -28.03 -7.68 -23.86
C ASP A 135 -26.58 -7.55 -24.35
N GLY A 136 -25.59 -7.79 -23.49
CA GLY A 136 -24.16 -7.69 -23.82
C GLY A 136 -23.58 -6.30 -23.64
N THR A 137 -24.36 -5.29 -23.26
CA THR A 137 -23.85 -3.95 -23.00
C THR A 137 -23.07 -3.92 -21.69
N VAL A 138 -21.90 -3.26 -21.73
CA VAL A 138 -21.03 -3.08 -20.56
C VAL A 138 -21.26 -1.69 -20.01
N THR A 139 -21.71 -1.61 -18.77
CA THR A 139 -21.83 -0.34 -18.04
C THR A 139 -20.72 -0.26 -17.01
N GLU A 140 -20.07 0.89 -16.96
CA GLU A 140 -18.99 1.15 -16.02
C GLU A 140 -19.49 2.14 -14.96
N GLU A 141 -19.49 1.70 -13.70
CA GLU A 141 -19.88 2.53 -12.56
C GLU A 141 -18.66 2.80 -11.69
N ILE A 142 -18.56 4.04 -11.19
CA ILE A 142 -17.54 4.41 -10.22
C ILE A 142 -18.17 4.29 -8.84
N GLN A 143 -17.62 3.43 -8.02
CA GLN A 143 -18.07 3.19 -6.65
C GLN A 143 -17.03 3.70 -5.67
N GLU A 144 -17.48 4.47 -4.66
CA GLU A 144 -16.61 4.90 -3.58
C GLU A 144 -16.44 3.77 -2.58
N ILE A 145 -15.20 3.49 -2.20
CA ILE A 145 -14.86 2.47 -1.20
C ILE A 145 -14.06 3.10 -0.07
N GLU A 146 -14.08 2.45 1.09
CA GLU A 146 -13.23 2.84 2.20
C GLU A 146 -11.92 2.07 2.11
N PRO A 147 -10.76 2.75 1.93
CA PRO A 147 -9.48 2.06 1.85
C PRO A 147 -9.12 1.39 3.18
N LEU A 148 -8.46 0.24 3.11
CA LEU A 148 -7.82 -0.34 4.27
C LEU A 148 -6.64 0.56 4.65
N ALA A 149 -6.66 1.13 5.85
CA ALA A 149 -5.69 2.14 6.23
C ALA A 149 -5.19 1.95 7.65
N ALA A 150 -3.92 2.31 7.85
CA ALA A 150 -3.32 2.41 9.17
C ALA A 150 -2.89 3.86 9.41
N ASP A 151 -3.19 4.38 10.58
CA ASP A 151 -2.90 5.76 10.95
C ASP A 151 -1.66 5.79 11.84
N ILE A 152 -0.55 6.25 11.28
CA ILE A 152 0.72 6.36 12.00
C ILE A 152 1.13 7.83 12.19
N ARG A 153 0.18 8.76 12.11
CA ARG A 153 0.46 10.17 12.38
C ARG A 153 0.99 10.32 13.81
N ALA A 154 2.01 11.18 13.98
CA ALA A 154 2.68 11.36 15.27
C ALA A 154 1.73 11.72 16.41
N GLN A 155 0.72 12.54 16.13
CA GLN A 155 -0.29 12.96 17.11
C GLN A 155 -1.13 11.79 17.62
N ASN A 156 -1.45 10.84 16.76
CA ASN A 156 -2.26 9.67 17.13
C ASN A 156 -1.44 8.59 17.83
N LEU A 157 -0.18 8.46 17.48
CA LEU A 157 0.73 7.57 18.19
C LEU A 157 0.90 8.01 19.64
N GLY A 158 1.02 9.33 19.88
CA GLY A 158 1.07 9.89 21.23
C GLY A 158 -0.23 9.67 22.00
N GLY A 159 -1.37 9.87 21.34
CA GLY A 159 -2.69 9.64 21.93
C GLY A 159 -2.93 8.19 22.30
N THR A 160 -2.54 7.28 21.44
CA THR A 160 -2.67 5.84 21.68
C THR A 160 -1.83 5.40 22.87
N LYS A 161 -0.60 5.92 23.00
CA LYS A 161 0.25 5.64 24.15
C LYS A 161 -0.37 6.13 25.47
N LYS A 162 -0.99 7.29 25.46
CA LYS A 162 -1.70 7.84 26.62
C LYS A 162 -2.90 6.98 27.00
N LYS A 163 -3.68 6.54 26.03
CA LYS A 163 -4.81 5.63 26.27
C LYS A 163 -4.37 4.31 26.91
N LEU A 164 -3.32 3.71 26.38
CA LEU A 164 -2.79 2.46 26.92
C LEU A 164 -2.30 2.61 28.36
N LYS A 165 -1.68 3.76 28.70
CA LYS A 165 -1.27 4.04 30.08
C LYS A 165 -2.46 4.23 31.01
N THR A 166 -3.53 4.82 30.53
CA THR A 166 -4.75 5.04 31.31
C THR A 166 -5.49 3.73 31.58
N GLU A 167 -5.53 2.86 30.59
CA GLU A 167 -6.17 1.55 30.72
C GLU A 167 -5.40 0.59 31.65
N LYS A 168 -4.10 0.78 31.78
CA LYS A 168 -3.25 -0.02 32.64
C LYS A 168 -3.15 0.52 34.08
N GLY A 169 -3.65 1.72 34.28
CA GLY A 169 -3.74 2.33 35.62
C GLY A 169 -4.98 1.88 36.35
#